data_0f0bb00560971620d321276c635d2a70
#
_entry.id   0f0bb00560971620d321276c635d2a70
#
_cell.length_a   1.000
_cell.length_b   1.000
_cell.length_c   1.000
_cell.angle_alpha   90.00
_cell.angle_beta   90.00
_cell.angle_gamma   90.00
#
_symmetry.space_group_name_H-M   'P 1'
#
loop_
_entity.id
_entity.type
_entity.pdbx_description
1 polymer ?
#
loop_
_entity_poly.entity_id
_entity_poly.type
_entity_poly.pdbx_seq_one_letter_code
_entity_poly.pdbx_strand_id
1 'polypeptide(L)'
;MSYFFIKKEEIKIHLIFLFILSLFYLIPYFLVGQLILNPHDLLDCEIVYNHIIGRIYRGDIESINLFLAGEIKWYFLKGILRPLTLLYAFFETEVAYWVTDILIKLISYTCFFKLSRRLNCSVFNSALIACLFASFIDAKTLFGLGIATFPYLIYLVIKNKNLSLKHYCLLTFIGLNFDLALHMFVIPILFFVSLILCPRYQSYNFKLFFKISFVLLFFIFLSNSNLIYVQLFSEPSFRTSYFIAVPDLNLITKFKNLIITFSFVP
;
A
#
# COMPACT_ATOMS: atom_id res chain seq x y z
N MET A 1 27.17 -7.87 -16.02
CA MET A 1 26.79 -9.20 -15.54
C MET A 1 27.34 -9.56 -14.15
N SER A 2 27.78 -8.62 -13.30
CA SER A 2 28.50 -8.91 -12.05
C SER A 2 27.83 -8.39 -10.75
N TYR A 3 26.52 -8.19 -10.69
CA TYR A 3 25.86 -7.66 -9.48
C TYR A 3 24.88 -8.64 -8.81
N PHE A 4 24.93 -9.92 -9.11
CA PHE A 4 24.04 -10.92 -8.51
C PHE A 4 24.73 -11.91 -7.55
N PHE A 5 26.03 -11.81 -7.34
CA PHE A 5 26.66 -12.54 -6.24
C PHE A 5 26.65 -11.67 -5.00
N ILE A 6 25.54 -11.71 -4.27
CA ILE A 6 25.56 -11.35 -2.86
C ILE A 6 26.59 -12.29 -2.22
N LYS A 7 27.68 -11.75 -1.69
CA LYS A 7 28.67 -12.56 -0.98
C LYS A 7 27.97 -13.32 0.15
N LYS A 8 28.38 -14.53 0.43
CA LYS A 8 27.75 -15.40 1.47
C LYS A 8 27.54 -14.68 2.80
N GLU A 9 28.47 -13.81 3.18
CA GLU A 9 28.35 -12.97 4.38
C GLU A 9 27.24 -11.91 4.29
N GLU A 10 27.00 -11.36 3.12
CA GLU A 10 25.90 -10.39 2.91
C GLU A 10 24.54 -11.05 3.10
N ILE A 11 24.37 -12.28 2.61
CA ILE A 11 23.15 -13.08 2.81
C ILE A 11 22.93 -13.35 4.30
N LYS A 12 23.97 -13.71 5.04
CA LYS A 12 23.86 -13.97 6.47
C LYS A 12 23.37 -12.73 7.23
N ILE A 13 23.98 -11.57 7.00
CA ILE A 13 23.59 -10.31 7.65
C ILE A 13 22.12 -10.00 7.31
N HIS A 14 21.75 -10.11 6.05
CA HIS A 14 20.38 -9.87 5.60
C HIS A 14 19.38 -10.80 6.31
N LEU A 15 19.67 -12.10 6.37
CA LEU A 15 18.81 -13.08 7.03
C LEU A 15 18.71 -12.85 8.55
N ILE A 16 19.81 -12.46 9.21
CA ILE A 16 19.82 -12.13 10.64
C ILE A 16 18.88 -10.96 10.92
N PHE A 17 18.96 -9.87 10.15
CA PHE A 17 18.08 -8.73 10.36
C PHE A 17 16.62 -9.02 10.05
N LEU A 18 16.34 -9.82 9.01
CA LEU A 18 14.99 -10.28 8.72
C LEU A 18 14.44 -11.16 9.86
N PHE A 19 15.27 -12.02 10.42
CA PHE A 19 14.90 -12.86 11.56
C PHE A 19 14.63 -12.02 12.81
N ILE A 20 15.49 -11.06 13.12
CA ILE A 20 15.31 -10.13 14.25
C ILE A 20 14.01 -9.34 14.06
N LEU A 21 13.76 -8.81 12.87
CA LEU A 21 12.52 -8.09 12.57
C LEU A 21 11.30 -8.98 12.75
N SER A 22 11.35 -10.22 12.24
CA SER A 22 10.27 -11.17 12.39
C SER A 22 10.01 -11.51 13.87
N LEU A 23 11.05 -11.76 14.63
CA LEU A 23 10.93 -12.04 16.08
C LEU A 23 10.33 -10.84 16.81
N PHE A 24 10.78 -9.62 16.52
CA PHE A 24 10.27 -8.42 17.17
C PHE A 24 8.76 -8.25 17.03
N TYR A 25 8.20 -8.63 15.86
CA TYR A 25 6.77 -8.58 15.61
C TYR A 25 6.02 -9.85 15.99
N LEU A 26 6.69 -11.00 16.10
CA LEU A 26 6.09 -12.26 16.53
C LEU A 26 5.97 -12.37 18.05
N ILE A 27 7.00 -11.94 18.79
CA ILE A 27 7.07 -12.08 20.23
C ILE A 27 5.84 -11.49 20.95
N PRO A 28 5.36 -10.27 20.65
CA PRO A 28 4.17 -9.73 21.28
C PRO A 28 2.93 -10.62 21.14
N TYR A 29 2.74 -11.23 19.97
CA TYR A 29 1.59 -12.14 19.73
C TYR A 29 1.67 -13.38 20.64
N PHE A 30 2.85 -13.96 20.80
CA PHE A 30 3.05 -15.11 21.67
C PHE A 30 2.93 -14.78 23.16
N LEU A 31 3.41 -13.60 23.58
CA LEU A 31 3.40 -13.20 24.98
C LEU A 31 2.03 -12.73 25.46
N VAL A 32 1.30 -12.02 24.64
CA VAL A 32 0.04 -11.38 25.04
C VAL A 32 -1.16 -12.25 24.69
N GLY A 33 -1.00 -13.20 23.74
CA GLY A 33 -2.08 -14.05 23.28
C GLY A 33 -3.22 -13.31 22.56
N GLN A 34 -3.03 -12.03 22.29
CA GLN A 34 -4.00 -11.16 21.64
C GLN A 34 -3.30 -10.30 20.59
N LEU A 35 -4.04 -9.92 19.57
CA LEU A 35 -3.62 -8.90 18.61
C LEU A 35 -3.39 -7.58 19.35
N ILE A 36 -2.14 -7.10 19.33
CA ILE A 36 -1.82 -5.74 19.75
C ILE A 36 -2.22 -4.84 18.60
N LEU A 37 -3.43 -4.33 18.66
CA LEU A 37 -3.95 -3.40 17.68
C LEU A 37 -3.73 -1.98 18.19
N ASN A 38 -3.32 -1.10 17.30
CA ASN A 38 -3.48 0.32 17.55
C ASN A 38 -5.00 0.60 17.54
N PRO A 39 -5.63 0.89 18.68
CA PRO A 39 -7.08 0.67 18.86
C PRO A 39 -7.95 1.64 18.06
N HIS A 40 -7.46 2.82 17.70
CA HIS A 40 -8.37 3.89 17.31
C HIS A 40 -8.97 3.75 15.90
N ASP A 41 -8.16 3.52 14.87
CA ASP A 41 -8.68 3.51 13.48
C ASP A 41 -8.78 2.11 12.87
N LEU A 42 -8.02 1.16 13.40
CA LEU A 42 -7.95 -0.19 12.85
C LEU A 42 -9.18 -1.01 13.19
N LEU A 43 -9.66 -0.94 14.44
CA LEU A 43 -10.84 -1.68 14.90
C LEU A 43 -12.13 -1.10 14.36
N ASP A 44 -12.21 0.25 14.25
CA ASP A 44 -13.46 0.92 13.88
C ASP A 44 -13.73 0.86 12.36
N CYS A 45 -12.68 0.76 11.54
CA CYS A 45 -12.84 0.84 10.09
C CYS A 45 -12.16 -0.31 9.33
N GLU A 46 -10.84 -0.43 9.44
CA GLU A 46 -10.07 -1.20 8.47
C GLU A 46 -10.23 -2.72 8.64
N ILE A 47 -10.13 -3.22 9.87
CA ILE A 47 -10.28 -4.66 10.16
C ILE A 47 -11.71 -5.10 9.89
N VAL A 48 -12.68 -4.28 10.27
CA VAL A 48 -14.10 -4.55 10.02
C VAL A 48 -14.39 -4.65 8.53
N TYR A 49 -13.92 -3.69 7.74
CA TYR A 49 -14.09 -3.73 6.28
C TYR A 49 -13.39 -4.93 5.65
N ASN A 50 -12.17 -5.23 6.05
CA ASN A 50 -11.44 -6.38 5.55
C ASN A 50 -12.10 -7.71 5.95
N HIS A 51 -12.65 -7.81 7.16
CA HIS A 51 -13.45 -8.95 7.60
C HIS A 51 -14.68 -9.15 6.71
N ILE A 52 -15.44 -8.08 6.47
CA ILE A 52 -16.62 -8.11 5.61
C ILE A 52 -16.22 -8.53 4.19
N ILE A 53 -15.17 -7.94 3.62
CA ILE A 53 -14.65 -8.31 2.30
C ILE A 53 -14.25 -9.79 2.26
N GLY A 54 -13.60 -10.29 3.29
CA GLY A 54 -13.27 -11.71 3.40
C GLY A 54 -14.51 -12.62 3.37
N ARG A 55 -15.57 -12.22 4.05
CA ARG A 55 -16.86 -12.93 4.02
C ARG A 55 -17.53 -12.89 2.63
N ILE A 56 -17.50 -11.73 1.98
CA ILE A 56 -17.99 -11.60 0.59
C ILE A 56 -17.27 -12.59 -0.33
N TYR A 57 -15.95 -12.64 -0.26
CA TYR A 57 -15.17 -13.57 -1.07
C TYR A 57 -15.47 -15.04 -0.78
N ARG A 58 -15.93 -15.37 0.42
CA ARG A 58 -16.39 -16.71 0.80
C ARG A 58 -17.85 -17.00 0.42
N GLY A 59 -18.56 -16.02 -0.14
CA GLY A 59 -19.96 -16.17 -0.53
C GLY A 59 -20.97 -15.96 0.60
N ASP A 60 -20.54 -15.52 1.77
CA ASP A 60 -21.40 -15.26 2.93
C ASP A 60 -22.00 -13.84 2.86
N ILE A 61 -22.97 -13.66 1.97
CA ILE A 61 -23.61 -12.36 1.74
C ILE A 61 -24.68 -12.07 2.79
N GLU A 62 -25.32 -13.08 3.36
CA GLU A 62 -26.42 -12.90 4.34
C GLU A 62 -25.93 -12.25 5.63
N SER A 63 -24.77 -12.67 6.13
CA SER A 63 -24.21 -12.07 7.34
C SER A 63 -23.80 -10.62 7.17
N ILE A 64 -23.50 -10.20 5.93
CA ILE A 64 -23.14 -8.82 5.57
C ILE A 64 -24.39 -7.94 5.62
N ASN A 65 -25.51 -8.43 5.11
CA ASN A 65 -26.78 -7.72 5.15
C ASN A 65 -27.24 -7.46 6.59
N LEU A 66 -26.99 -8.41 7.49
CA LEU A 66 -27.26 -8.23 8.92
C LEU A 66 -26.36 -7.18 9.55
N PHE A 67 -25.08 -7.18 9.23
CA PHE A 67 -24.08 -6.26 9.79
C PHE A 67 -24.28 -4.81 9.32
N LEU A 68 -24.66 -4.63 8.05
CA LEU A 68 -24.81 -3.32 7.41
C LEU A 68 -26.29 -2.88 7.33
N ALA A 69 -27.18 -3.47 8.12
CA ALA A 69 -28.62 -3.23 8.10
C ALA A 69 -29.28 -3.44 6.72
N GLY A 70 -28.68 -4.26 5.88
CA GLY A 70 -29.18 -4.61 4.55
C GLY A 70 -29.06 -3.53 3.46
N GLU A 71 -28.49 -2.37 3.78
CA GLU A 71 -28.54 -1.22 2.87
C GLU A 71 -27.23 -0.96 2.10
N ILE A 72 -26.08 -1.47 2.56
CA ILE A 72 -24.80 -1.21 1.91
C ILE A 72 -24.48 -2.30 0.90
N LYS A 73 -24.43 -1.89 -0.35
CA LYS A 73 -24.01 -2.78 -1.44
C LYS A 73 -22.51 -3.04 -1.34
N TRP A 74 -22.10 -4.28 -1.57
CA TRP A 74 -20.70 -4.74 -1.44
C TRP A 74 -19.68 -3.88 -2.21
N TYR A 75 -20.06 -3.29 -3.33
CA TYR A 75 -19.18 -2.45 -4.13
C TYR A 75 -18.89 -1.07 -3.50
N PHE A 76 -19.56 -0.71 -2.41
CA PHE A 76 -19.19 0.47 -1.62
C PHE A 76 -17.96 0.21 -0.72
N LEU A 77 -17.58 -1.05 -0.55
CA LEU A 77 -16.50 -1.39 0.38
C LEU A 77 -15.14 -1.01 -0.19
N LYS A 78 -14.46 -0.13 0.52
CA LYS A 78 -13.10 0.29 0.19
C LYS A 78 -12.15 -0.91 0.24
N GLY A 79 -11.35 -1.09 -0.80
CA GLY A 79 -10.31 -2.11 -0.82
C GLY A 79 -10.74 -3.50 -1.30
N ILE A 80 -11.99 -3.68 -1.75
CA ILE A 80 -12.48 -4.96 -2.24
C ILE A 80 -11.65 -5.54 -3.39
N LEU A 81 -11.03 -4.70 -4.21
CA LEU A 81 -10.19 -5.14 -5.32
C LEU A 81 -8.69 -5.22 -4.96
N ARG A 82 -8.34 -5.08 -3.68
CA ARG A 82 -6.93 -5.13 -3.24
C ARG A 82 -6.48 -6.57 -3.03
N PRO A 83 -5.35 -7.01 -3.62
CA PRO A 83 -4.84 -8.35 -3.43
C PRO A 83 -4.60 -8.76 -1.97
N LEU A 84 -4.17 -7.83 -1.10
CA LEU A 84 -3.95 -8.15 0.32
C LEU A 84 -5.24 -8.46 1.07
N THR A 85 -6.38 -7.91 0.66
CA THR A 85 -7.67 -8.24 1.29
C THR A 85 -8.10 -9.68 1.00
N LEU A 86 -7.56 -10.33 -0.04
CA LEU A 86 -7.79 -11.74 -0.29
C LEU A 86 -7.32 -12.64 0.86
N LEU A 87 -6.35 -12.20 1.66
CA LEU A 87 -5.91 -12.96 2.83
C LEU A 87 -7.05 -13.20 3.81
N TYR A 88 -7.98 -12.25 3.92
CA TYR A 88 -9.17 -12.38 4.77
C TYR A 88 -10.23 -13.36 4.22
N ALA A 89 -10.11 -13.76 2.95
CA ALA A 89 -10.92 -14.84 2.40
C ALA A 89 -10.40 -16.23 2.79
N PHE A 90 -9.08 -16.36 2.96
CA PHE A 90 -8.43 -17.65 3.24
C PHE A 90 -8.17 -17.89 4.73
N PHE A 91 -7.98 -16.84 5.50
CA PHE A 91 -7.65 -16.91 6.92
C PHE A 91 -8.75 -16.25 7.76
N GLU A 92 -8.79 -16.61 9.04
CA GLU A 92 -9.55 -15.85 10.02
C GLU A 92 -9.00 -14.43 10.13
N THR A 93 -9.85 -13.50 10.49
CA THR A 93 -9.56 -12.05 10.45
C THR A 93 -8.29 -11.69 11.23
N GLU A 94 -8.11 -12.27 12.41
CA GLU A 94 -6.94 -12.04 13.24
C GLU A 94 -5.66 -12.52 12.58
N VAL A 95 -5.69 -13.74 12.04
CA VAL A 95 -4.54 -14.34 11.34
C VAL A 95 -4.24 -13.57 10.06
N ALA A 96 -5.27 -13.19 9.30
CA ALA A 96 -5.13 -12.41 8.07
C ALA A 96 -4.49 -11.04 8.35
N TYR A 97 -4.93 -10.36 9.41
CA TYR A 97 -4.35 -9.10 9.85
C TYR A 97 -2.87 -9.26 10.20
N TRP A 98 -2.55 -10.24 11.02
CA TRP A 98 -1.18 -10.54 11.45
C TRP A 98 -0.25 -10.87 10.28
N VAL A 99 -0.69 -11.74 9.37
CA VAL A 99 0.06 -12.08 8.15
C VAL A 99 0.29 -10.83 7.30
N THR A 100 -0.73 -9.97 7.17
CA THR A 100 -0.63 -8.71 6.43
C THR A 100 0.41 -7.77 7.04
N ASP A 101 0.39 -7.61 8.36
CA ASP A 101 1.37 -6.77 9.07
C ASP A 101 2.80 -7.25 8.85
N ILE A 102 3.05 -8.53 9.04
CA ILE A 102 4.37 -9.13 8.80
C ILE A 102 4.81 -8.92 7.35
N LEU A 103 3.92 -9.17 6.39
CA LEU A 103 4.24 -8.97 4.97
C LEU A 103 4.62 -7.52 4.67
N ILE A 104 3.87 -6.54 5.20
CA ILE A 104 4.18 -5.11 5.03
C ILE A 104 5.56 -4.79 5.60
N LYS A 105 5.90 -5.29 6.78
CA LYS A 105 7.21 -5.08 7.41
C LYS A 105 8.35 -5.70 6.59
N LEU A 106 8.19 -6.94 6.11
CA LEU A 106 9.18 -7.62 5.27
C LEU A 106 9.37 -6.93 3.92
N ILE A 107 8.28 -6.48 3.31
CA ILE A 107 8.32 -5.70 2.05
C ILE A 107 9.05 -4.38 2.31
N SER A 108 8.70 -3.66 3.36
CA SER A 108 9.32 -2.40 3.75
C SER A 108 10.84 -2.54 3.92
N TYR A 109 11.27 -3.53 4.71
CA TYR A 109 12.67 -3.85 4.90
C TYR A 109 13.37 -4.11 3.56
N THR A 110 12.81 -4.99 2.74
CA THR A 110 13.41 -5.40 1.46
C THR A 110 13.52 -4.22 0.49
N CYS A 111 12.51 -3.38 0.43
CA CYS A 111 12.47 -2.19 -0.43
C CYS A 111 13.53 -1.17 -0.02
N PHE A 112 13.63 -0.88 1.26
CA PHE A 112 14.61 0.09 1.76
C PHE A 112 16.04 -0.46 1.70
N PHE A 113 16.24 -1.74 2.00
CA PHE A 113 17.55 -2.39 1.84
C PHE A 113 18.07 -2.26 0.41
N LYS A 114 17.24 -2.55 -0.60
CA LYS A 114 17.61 -2.40 -2.02
C LYS A 114 18.00 -0.97 -2.37
N LEU A 115 17.22 0.00 -1.89
CA LEU A 115 17.52 1.41 -2.10
C LEU A 115 18.85 1.81 -1.46
N SER A 116 19.05 1.49 -0.18
CA SER A 116 20.28 1.82 0.56
C SER A 116 21.53 1.20 -0.08
N ARG A 117 21.42 -0.05 -0.54
CA ARG A 117 22.51 -0.70 -1.29
C ARG A 117 22.81 0.01 -2.61
N ARG A 118 21.77 0.52 -3.27
CA ARG A 118 21.93 1.32 -4.50
C ARG A 118 22.59 2.67 -4.24
N LEU A 119 22.39 3.23 -3.05
CA LEU A 119 23.01 4.47 -2.57
C LEU A 119 24.44 4.25 -2.03
N ASN A 120 25.02 3.07 -2.24
CA ASN A 120 26.37 2.65 -1.83
C ASN A 120 26.56 2.55 -0.30
N CYS A 121 25.50 2.40 0.48
CA CYS A 121 25.63 2.08 1.90
C CYS A 121 26.25 0.67 2.08
N SER A 122 26.98 0.46 3.18
CA SER A 122 27.47 -0.87 3.54
C SER A 122 26.30 -1.84 3.76
N VAL A 123 26.55 -3.15 3.68
CA VAL A 123 25.49 -4.17 3.90
C VAL A 123 24.88 -4.02 5.28
N PHE A 124 25.72 -3.88 6.30
CA PHE A 124 25.27 -3.74 7.69
C PHE A 124 24.41 -2.48 7.87
N ASN A 125 24.88 -1.32 7.44
CA ASN A 125 24.13 -0.07 7.55
C ASN A 125 22.83 -0.12 6.75
N SER A 126 22.83 -0.75 5.56
CA SER A 126 21.62 -0.93 4.77
C SER A 126 20.59 -1.80 5.48
N ALA A 127 21.03 -2.88 6.13
CA ALA A 127 20.17 -3.77 6.89
C ALA A 127 19.63 -3.09 8.15
N LEU A 128 20.48 -2.36 8.88
CA LEU A 128 20.09 -1.62 10.08
C LEU A 128 19.04 -0.55 9.77
N ILE A 129 19.32 0.32 8.80
CA ILE A 129 18.39 1.39 8.42
C ILE A 129 17.08 0.82 7.87
N ALA A 130 17.16 -0.26 7.07
CA ALA A 130 15.97 -0.94 6.56
C ALA A 130 15.12 -1.55 7.69
N CYS A 131 15.76 -2.12 8.71
CA CYS A 131 15.08 -2.65 9.89
C CYS A 131 14.39 -1.53 10.68
N LEU A 132 15.10 -0.43 10.94
CA LEU A 132 14.51 0.74 11.58
C LEU A 132 13.33 1.30 10.78
N PHE A 133 13.50 1.49 9.47
CA PHE A 133 12.42 1.95 8.60
C PHE A 133 11.19 1.04 8.69
N ALA A 134 11.39 -0.28 8.57
CA ALA A 134 10.32 -1.25 8.67
C ALA A 134 9.60 -1.20 10.02
N SER A 135 10.33 -0.93 11.11
CA SER A 135 9.76 -0.83 12.46
C SER A 135 8.82 0.35 12.64
N PHE A 136 9.02 1.43 11.90
CA PHE A 136 8.16 2.61 11.95
C PHE A 136 6.96 2.55 11.00
N ILE A 137 6.91 1.59 10.07
CA ILE A 137 5.76 1.46 9.16
C ILE A 137 4.57 0.89 9.93
N ASP A 138 3.46 1.60 9.90
CA ASP A 138 2.21 1.12 10.48
C ASP A 138 1.62 -0.01 9.63
N ALA A 139 0.97 -0.94 10.30
CA ALA A 139 0.30 -2.10 9.69
C ALA A 139 -0.95 -1.75 8.87
N LYS A 140 -1.38 -0.49 8.90
CA LYS A 140 -2.55 -0.05 8.13
C LYS A 140 -2.39 -0.43 6.66
N THR A 141 -3.23 -1.31 6.19
CA THR A 141 -3.23 -1.75 4.79
C THR A 141 -3.49 -0.60 3.81
N LEU A 142 -4.18 0.44 4.28
CA LEU A 142 -4.43 1.65 3.52
C LEU A 142 -3.13 2.41 3.20
N PHE A 143 -2.26 2.55 4.18
CA PHE A 143 -1.08 3.41 4.08
C PHE A 143 0.22 2.62 4.09
N GLY A 144 0.24 1.50 4.83
CA GLY A 144 1.45 0.76 5.10
C GLY A 144 2.16 0.27 3.86
N LEU A 145 1.45 -0.36 2.93
CA LEU A 145 2.08 -0.89 1.72
C LEU A 145 2.58 0.23 0.80
N GLY A 146 1.87 1.34 0.71
CA GLY A 146 2.29 2.50 -0.07
C GLY A 146 3.60 3.08 0.43
N ILE A 147 3.69 3.36 1.72
CA ILE A 147 4.90 3.88 2.35
C ILE A 147 6.01 2.82 2.32
N ALA A 148 5.70 1.56 2.62
CA ALA A 148 6.63 0.44 2.62
C ALA A 148 7.34 0.25 1.26
N THR A 149 6.63 0.46 0.17
CA THR A 149 7.15 0.25 -1.20
C THR A 149 7.74 1.50 -1.82
N PHE A 150 7.55 2.68 -1.24
CA PHE A 150 8.09 3.94 -1.76
C PHE A 150 9.60 3.91 -2.00
N PRO A 151 10.44 3.36 -1.10
CA PRO A 151 11.87 3.21 -1.37
C PRO A 151 12.17 2.38 -2.62
N TYR A 152 11.33 1.39 -2.94
CA TYR A 152 11.50 0.59 -4.15
C TYR A 152 11.18 1.38 -5.43
N LEU A 153 10.18 2.26 -5.39
CA LEU A 153 9.87 3.15 -6.51
C LEU A 153 11.05 4.09 -6.80
N ILE A 154 11.64 4.68 -5.76
CA ILE A 154 12.87 5.49 -5.88
C ILE A 154 14.02 4.66 -6.47
N TYR A 155 14.21 3.44 -5.96
CA TYR A 155 15.22 2.51 -6.47
C TYR A 155 15.05 2.25 -7.96
N LEU A 156 13.84 2.02 -8.45
CA LEU A 156 13.56 1.77 -9.87
C LEU A 156 13.93 2.97 -10.74
N VAL A 157 13.60 4.18 -10.31
CA VAL A 157 13.94 5.42 -11.03
C VAL A 157 15.45 5.63 -11.09
N ILE A 158 16.16 5.46 -9.96
CA ILE A 158 17.62 5.64 -9.89
C ILE A 158 18.38 4.54 -10.66
N LYS A 159 17.80 3.33 -10.75
CA LYS A 159 18.41 2.21 -11.44
C LYS A 159 18.63 2.46 -12.94
N ASN A 160 17.81 3.31 -13.52
CA ASN A 160 17.87 3.75 -14.93
C ASN A 160 18.03 2.60 -15.96
N LYS A 161 17.37 1.47 -15.71
CA LYS A 161 17.35 0.32 -16.62
C LYS A 161 15.94 0.04 -17.08
N ASN A 162 15.79 -0.55 -18.25
CA ASN A 162 14.49 -1.00 -18.73
C ASN A 162 13.81 -1.92 -17.71
N LEU A 163 12.49 -1.70 -17.52
CA LEU A 163 11.69 -2.54 -16.65
C LEU A 163 11.59 -3.95 -17.25
N SER A 164 11.88 -4.95 -16.45
CA SER A 164 11.60 -6.36 -16.78
C SER A 164 10.18 -6.73 -16.37
N LEU A 165 9.69 -7.86 -16.84
CA LEU A 165 8.36 -8.39 -16.46
C LEU A 165 8.19 -8.44 -14.93
N LYS A 166 9.21 -8.84 -14.19
CA LYS A 166 9.20 -8.86 -12.71
C LYS A 166 8.91 -7.48 -12.10
N HIS A 167 9.48 -6.42 -12.68
CA HIS A 167 9.21 -5.06 -12.21
C HIS A 167 7.78 -4.64 -12.50
N TYR A 168 7.22 -5.00 -13.67
CA TYR A 168 5.82 -4.73 -13.98
C TYR A 168 4.88 -5.48 -13.03
N CYS A 169 5.12 -6.77 -12.76
CA CYS A 169 4.33 -7.53 -11.79
C CYS A 169 4.36 -6.90 -10.40
N LEU A 170 5.53 -6.45 -9.94
CA LEU A 170 5.65 -5.75 -8.65
C LEU A 170 4.94 -4.40 -8.65
N LEU A 171 5.07 -3.60 -9.72
CA LEU A 171 4.36 -2.33 -9.85
C LEU A 171 2.84 -2.53 -9.88
N THR A 172 2.35 -3.56 -10.56
CA THR A 172 0.95 -3.97 -10.57
C THR A 172 0.48 -4.31 -9.16
N PHE A 173 1.21 -5.19 -8.46
CA PHE A 173 0.87 -5.56 -7.08
C PHE A 173 0.86 -4.34 -6.15
N ILE A 174 1.86 -3.47 -6.27
CA ILE A 174 1.93 -2.21 -5.53
C ILE A 174 0.70 -1.36 -5.86
N GLY A 175 0.43 -1.07 -7.14
CA GLY A 175 -0.67 -0.21 -7.56
C GLY A 175 -2.04 -0.73 -7.13
N LEU A 176 -2.27 -2.04 -7.23
CA LEU A 176 -3.52 -2.67 -6.80
C LEU A 176 -3.78 -2.58 -5.29
N ASN A 177 -2.73 -2.53 -4.47
CA ASN A 177 -2.87 -2.41 -3.02
C ASN A 177 -2.84 -0.95 -2.53
N PHE A 178 -2.84 -0.02 -3.43
CA PHE A 178 -2.74 1.38 -3.10
C PHE A 178 -4.11 2.05 -2.87
N ASP A 179 -4.18 2.97 -1.91
CA ASP A 179 -5.30 3.88 -1.72
C ASP A 179 -5.20 5.09 -2.65
N LEU A 180 -6.33 5.51 -3.22
CA LEU A 180 -6.37 6.64 -4.14
C LEU A 180 -5.92 7.95 -3.47
N ALA A 181 -6.35 8.20 -2.24
CA ALA A 181 -6.07 9.46 -1.54
C ALA A 181 -4.58 9.70 -1.31
N LEU A 182 -3.85 8.68 -0.83
CA LEU A 182 -2.41 8.80 -0.57
C LEU A 182 -1.57 8.95 -1.84
N HIS A 183 -2.06 8.42 -2.93
CA HIS A 183 -1.24 8.25 -4.13
C HIS A 183 -1.23 9.45 -5.04
N MET A 184 -2.16 10.37 -4.87
CA MET A 184 -2.05 11.70 -5.46
C MET A 184 -0.77 12.42 -5.00
N PHE A 185 -0.26 12.10 -3.80
CA PHE A 185 0.97 12.69 -3.26
C PHE A 185 2.23 11.87 -3.58
N VAL A 186 2.12 10.54 -3.70
CA VAL A 186 3.29 9.68 -3.94
C VAL A 186 3.97 9.98 -5.26
N ILE A 187 3.23 10.24 -6.32
CA ILE A 187 3.81 10.52 -7.64
C ILE A 187 4.54 11.87 -7.67
N PRO A 188 3.96 12.99 -7.19
CA PRO A 188 4.70 14.24 -7.04
C PRO A 188 5.93 14.11 -6.14
N ILE A 189 5.81 13.44 -4.99
CA ILE A 189 6.95 13.22 -4.09
C ILE A 189 8.03 12.37 -4.79
N LEU A 190 7.65 11.30 -5.48
CA LEU A 190 8.58 10.49 -6.26
C LEU A 190 9.30 11.32 -7.34
N PHE A 191 8.58 12.24 -7.99
CA PHE A 191 9.14 13.17 -8.96
C PHE A 191 10.20 14.08 -8.31
N PHE A 192 9.86 14.78 -7.23
CA PHE A 192 10.79 15.68 -6.54
C PHE A 192 12.01 14.94 -5.98
N VAL A 193 11.81 13.81 -5.31
CA VAL A 193 12.92 13.00 -4.80
C VAL A 193 13.80 12.49 -5.93
N SER A 194 13.21 12.13 -7.06
CA SER A 194 13.96 11.72 -8.25
C SER A 194 14.80 12.87 -8.81
N LEU A 195 14.27 14.08 -8.87
CA LEU A 195 15.01 15.27 -9.31
C LEU A 195 16.21 15.57 -8.42
N ILE A 196 16.08 15.38 -7.10
CA ILE A 196 17.16 15.62 -6.14
C ILE A 196 18.25 14.53 -6.25
N LEU A 197 17.86 13.28 -6.39
CA LEU A 197 18.80 12.15 -6.37
C LEU A 197 19.46 11.88 -7.73
N CYS A 198 18.76 12.11 -8.84
CA CYS A 198 19.25 11.75 -10.17
C CYS A 198 20.46 12.54 -10.67
N PRO A 199 20.65 13.85 -10.41
CA PRO A 199 21.86 14.57 -10.78
C PRO A 199 23.10 13.95 -10.16
N ARG A 200 22.98 13.40 -8.94
CA ARG A 200 24.09 12.74 -8.24
C ARG A 200 24.46 11.38 -8.87
N TYR A 201 23.53 10.76 -9.60
CA TYR A 201 23.70 9.44 -10.23
C TYR A 201 23.77 9.51 -11.76
N GLN A 202 23.84 10.72 -12.35
CA GLN A 202 23.98 10.99 -13.80
C GLN A 202 22.96 10.28 -14.70
N SER A 203 21.75 10.00 -14.21
CA SER A 203 20.89 9.08 -14.93
C SER A 203 19.39 9.35 -14.78
N TYR A 204 18.96 10.60 -14.98
CA TYR A 204 17.53 10.87 -15.01
C TYR A 204 16.91 10.41 -16.33
N ASN A 205 16.01 9.43 -16.24
CA ASN A 205 15.27 8.95 -17.40
C ASN A 205 13.78 9.26 -17.25
N PHE A 206 13.37 10.40 -17.78
CA PHE A 206 11.97 10.83 -17.77
C PHE A 206 11.02 9.77 -18.35
N LYS A 207 11.43 9.07 -19.42
CA LYS A 207 10.61 8.00 -20.01
C LYS A 207 10.35 6.86 -19.02
N LEU A 208 11.36 6.51 -18.23
CA LEU A 208 11.23 5.48 -17.19
C LEU A 208 10.31 5.95 -16.06
N PHE A 209 10.50 7.18 -15.60
CA PHE A 209 9.63 7.79 -14.59
C PHE A 209 8.16 7.77 -15.03
N PHE A 210 7.87 8.26 -16.25
CA PHE A 210 6.52 8.26 -16.78
C PHE A 210 5.93 6.85 -16.94
N LYS A 211 6.74 5.87 -17.34
CA LYS A 211 6.29 4.47 -17.42
C LYS A 211 5.90 3.93 -16.04
N ILE A 212 6.72 4.16 -15.01
CA ILE A 212 6.43 3.73 -13.64
C ILE A 212 5.15 4.40 -13.15
N SER A 213 5.05 5.73 -13.31
CA SER A 213 3.90 6.51 -12.87
C SER A 213 2.61 6.08 -13.59
N PHE A 214 2.67 5.84 -14.90
CA PHE A 214 1.52 5.40 -15.68
C PHE A 214 1.03 4.03 -15.22
N VAL A 215 1.93 3.06 -15.05
CA VAL A 215 1.57 1.72 -14.57
C VAL A 215 0.95 1.79 -13.16
N LEU A 216 1.56 2.55 -12.27
CA LEU A 216 1.03 2.74 -10.92
C LEU A 216 -0.37 3.37 -10.96
N LEU A 217 -0.53 4.49 -11.65
CA LEU A 217 -1.82 5.18 -11.75
C LEU A 217 -2.89 4.26 -12.32
N PHE A 218 -2.59 3.54 -13.40
CA PHE A 218 -3.55 2.62 -14.02
C PHE A 218 -4.07 1.60 -13.00
N PHE A 219 -3.19 0.95 -12.24
CA PHE A 219 -3.59 -0.06 -11.27
C PHE A 219 -4.19 0.52 -9.99
N ILE A 220 -3.82 1.74 -9.59
CA ILE A 220 -4.49 2.48 -8.52
C ILE A 220 -5.94 2.79 -8.91
N PHE A 221 -6.17 3.31 -10.11
CA PHE A 221 -7.52 3.57 -10.59
C PHE A 221 -8.32 2.28 -10.73
N LEU A 222 -7.72 1.19 -11.22
CA LEU A 222 -8.38 -0.10 -11.33
C LEU A 222 -8.82 -0.63 -9.96
N SER A 223 -7.92 -0.61 -8.96
CA SER A 223 -8.24 -1.13 -7.62
C SER A 223 -9.24 -0.29 -6.84
N ASN A 224 -9.40 0.98 -7.20
CA ASN A 224 -10.34 1.90 -6.58
C ASN A 224 -11.52 2.27 -7.52
N SER A 225 -11.70 1.51 -8.59
CA SER A 225 -12.75 1.80 -9.60
C SER A 225 -14.16 1.76 -9.01
N ASN A 226 -14.41 0.88 -8.04
CA ASN A 226 -15.68 0.82 -7.32
C ASN A 226 -15.98 2.13 -6.57
N LEU A 227 -15.01 2.71 -5.90
CA LEU A 227 -15.17 3.99 -5.19
C LEU A 227 -15.39 5.15 -6.16
N ILE A 228 -14.64 5.14 -7.28
CA ILE A 228 -14.80 6.14 -8.34
C ILE A 228 -16.21 6.03 -8.94
N TYR A 229 -16.69 4.80 -9.22
CA TYR A 229 -18.04 4.56 -9.71
C TYR A 229 -19.10 5.11 -8.74
N VAL A 230 -18.97 4.79 -7.46
CA VAL A 230 -19.88 5.27 -6.41
C VAL A 230 -19.91 6.80 -6.37
N GLN A 231 -18.75 7.43 -6.41
CA GLN A 231 -18.62 8.89 -6.31
C GLN A 231 -19.22 9.61 -7.55
N LEU A 232 -19.15 8.99 -8.72
CA LEU A 232 -19.64 9.58 -9.96
C LEU A 232 -21.14 9.33 -10.21
N PHE A 233 -21.65 8.16 -9.79
CA PHE A 233 -22.97 7.69 -10.20
C PHE A 233 -23.96 7.44 -9.05
N SER A 234 -23.48 7.43 -7.81
CA SER A 234 -24.35 7.29 -6.63
C SER A 234 -24.77 8.66 -6.07
N GLU A 235 -25.82 8.63 -5.26
CA GLU A 235 -26.21 9.81 -4.51
C GLU A 235 -25.06 10.26 -3.58
N PRO A 236 -24.91 11.56 -3.33
CA PRO A 236 -23.86 12.07 -2.47
C PRO A 236 -23.96 11.45 -1.07
N SER A 237 -22.84 10.95 -0.57
CA SER A 237 -22.78 10.44 0.80
C SER A 237 -23.13 11.53 1.81
N PHE A 238 -23.61 11.14 3.00
CA PHE A 238 -23.92 12.07 4.08
C PHE A 238 -22.80 13.09 4.35
N ARG A 239 -21.54 12.66 4.27
CA ARG A 239 -20.38 13.58 4.43
C ARG A 239 -20.27 14.60 3.31
N THR A 240 -20.52 14.20 2.07
CA THR A 240 -20.51 15.12 0.92
C THR A 240 -21.75 16.02 0.91
N SER A 241 -22.91 15.56 1.36
CA SER A 241 -24.10 16.38 1.47
C SER A 241 -24.02 17.44 2.57
N TYR A 242 -23.24 17.18 3.63
CA TYR A 242 -23.05 18.14 4.71
C TYR A 242 -22.12 19.29 4.34
N PHE A 243 -21.11 19.02 3.48
CA PHE A 243 -20.16 20.05 3.03
C PHE A 243 -20.57 20.73 1.72
N ILE A 244 -21.42 20.10 0.94
CA ILE A 244 -21.79 20.57 -0.40
C ILE A 244 -23.31 20.32 -0.57
N ALA A 245 -24.11 21.22 -0.05
CA ALA A 245 -25.54 21.29 -0.41
C ALA A 245 -25.67 21.78 -1.87
N VAL A 246 -25.40 20.92 -2.85
CA VAL A 246 -25.52 21.30 -4.27
C VAL A 246 -26.39 20.28 -4.98
N PRO A 247 -27.59 20.66 -5.37
CA PRO A 247 -28.42 19.87 -6.27
C PRO A 247 -27.80 19.83 -7.67
N ASP A 248 -27.95 18.71 -8.36
CA ASP A 248 -27.63 18.48 -9.77
C ASP A 248 -26.27 18.98 -10.28
N LEU A 249 -25.21 18.39 -9.78
CA LEU A 249 -23.86 18.63 -10.30
C LEU A 249 -23.66 17.94 -11.65
N ASN A 250 -23.20 18.72 -12.64
CA ASN A 250 -22.74 18.13 -13.89
C ASN A 250 -21.48 17.24 -13.63
N LEU A 251 -21.14 16.39 -14.58
CA LEU A 251 -20.06 15.41 -14.44
C LEU A 251 -18.70 16.04 -14.06
N ILE A 252 -18.44 17.25 -14.56
CA ILE A 252 -17.21 18.01 -14.30
C ILE A 252 -17.13 18.42 -12.82
N THR A 253 -18.24 18.87 -12.26
CA THR A 253 -18.30 19.28 -10.85
C THR A 253 -18.23 18.05 -9.93
N LYS A 254 -18.83 16.91 -10.32
CA LYS A 254 -18.68 15.64 -9.62
C LYS A 254 -17.21 15.19 -9.63
N PHE A 255 -16.52 15.34 -10.76
CA PHE A 255 -15.09 15.00 -10.86
C PHE A 255 -14.20 15.94 -10.03
N LYS A 256 -14.53 17.24 -9.99
CA LYS A 256 -13.86 18.22 -9.15
C LYS A 256 -14.04 17.92 -7.66
N ASN A 257 -15.26 17.54 -7.26
CA ASN A 257 -15.56 17.13 -5.89
C ASN A 257 -14.88 15.81 -5.51
N LEU A 258 -14.77 14.86 -6.46
CA LEU A 258 -13.98 13.65 -6.28
C LEU A 258 -12.54 14.01 -5.87
N ILE A 259 -11.88 14.90 -6.60
CA ILE A 259 -10.51 15.34 -6.31
C ILE A 259 -10.45 16.00 -4.91
N ILE A 260 -11.39 16.88 -4.60
CA ILE A 260 -11.46 17.57 -3.30
C ILE A 260 -11.69 16.57 -2.16
N THR A 261 -12.66 15.67 -2.30
CA THR A 261 -12.97 14.67 -1.27
C THR A 261 -11.78 13.76 -0.97
N PHE A 262 -11.05 13.32 -2.00
CA PHE A 262 -9.85 12.50 -1.80
C PHE A 262 -8.62 13.30 -1.30
N SER A 263 -8.63 14.63 -1.45
CA SER A 263 -7.54 15.48 -0.95
C SER A 263 -7.68 15.84 0.53
N PHE A 264 -8.90 15.76 1.08
CA PHE A 264 -9.23 16.21 2.45
C PHE A 264 -9.72 15.10 3.39
N VAL A 265 -9.62 13.83 3.02
CA VAL A 265 -9.87 12.72 3.96
C VAL A 265 -8.59 12.43 4.72
N PRO A 266 -8.49 12.79 6.01
CA PRO A 266 -7.36 12.44 6.85
C PRO A 266 -7.25 10.93 7.05
#